data_0de4deca270b3d59884d4f046b2a5e6d
#
_entry.id   0de4deca270b3d59884d4f046b2a5e6d
#
_cell.length_a   1.000
_cell.length_b   1.000
_cell.length_c   1.000
_cell.angle_alpha   90.00
_cell.angle_beta   90.00
_cell.angle_gamma   90.00
#
_symmetry.space_group_name_H-M   'P 1'
#
loop_
_entity.id
_entity.type
_entity.pdbx_description
1 polymer ?
#
loop_
_entity_poly.entity_id
_entity_poly.type
_entity_poly.pdbx_seq_one_letter_code
_entity_poly.pdbx_strand_id
1 'polypeptide(L)'
;MASLVAVVLNWNGGEDTLRALESLAGLETICVDNGSADGSDREVKRRFPSVELIRTGANLGFAGGNNVGIRRALERGADWVLLLNNDAVADKGIAGALLRAAEVRPDAGLLACKVYFSDPPDVIQSAGASFNALLGYSGRPTGHGRRDDGRFDALRDVERADGAAMAVSRAAAERVGLLDEELFAYVEDVDWSLRIRTAGLAVVFVPDAKVWHRGSASTGGAASLANLYYHTRNTIIVCERHRSLPRGLAALRRGAIVWAHAVQCVRHPRRGRAAWAVVRGWRDARRGRSGAASR
;
A
#
# COMPACT_ATOMS: atom_id res chain seq x y z
N MET A 1 -24.12 12.43 -5.56
CA MET A 1 -22.77 12.04 -6.09
C MET A 1 -22.03 11.33 -4.97
N ALA A 2 -21.31 10.26 -5.28
CA ALA A 2 -20.49 9.58 -4.29
C ALA A 2 -19.41 10.52 -3.74
N SER A 3 -19.12 10.41 -2.45
CA SER A 3 -18.13 11.21 -1.73
C SER A 3 -16.79 10.47 -1.65
N LEU A 4 -15.67 11.21 -1.79
CA LEU A 4 -14.31 10.69 -1.67
C LEU A 4 -13.56 11.50 -0.62
N VAL A 5 -12.96 10.81 0.36
CA VAL A 5 -12.07 11.40 1.36
C VAL A 5 -10.68 10.79 1.18
N ALA A 6 -9.65 11.64 1.16
CA ALA A 6 -8.27 11.16 1.12
C ALA A 6 -7.69 10.95 2.53
N VAL A 7 -6.85 9.95 2.67
CA VAL A 7 -6.06 9.65 3.87
C VAL A 7 -4.59 9.65 3.50
N VAL A 8 -3.79 10.47 4.18
CA VAL A 8 -2.33 10.51 4.07
C VAL A 8 -1.73 10.09 5.40
N LEU A 9 -0.93 9.02 5.40
CA LEU A 9 -0.24 8.53 6.59
C LEU A 9 1.14 9.18 6.68
N ASN A 10 1.36 10.02 7.69
CA ASN A 10 2.64 10.64 7.98
C ASN A 10 3.42 9.86 9.05
N TRP A 11 4.68 9.53 8.78
CA TRP A 11 5.64 9.05 9.77
C TRP A 11 7.04 9.57 9.42
N ASN A 12 7.45 10.65 10.08
CA ASN A 12 8.71 11.36 9.82
C ASN A 12 8.88 11.73 8.33
N GLY A 13 7.78 12.19 7.70
CA GLY A 13 7.74 12.40 6.26
C GLY A 13 8.16 13.79 5.81
N GLY A 14 8.33 14.75 6.74
CA GLY A 14 8.81 16.10 6.44
C GLY A 14 8.14 16.71 5.21
N GLU A 15 8.95 17.26 4.29
CA GLU A 15 8.50 17.91 3.06
C GLU A 15 7.74 16.97 2.09
N ASP A 16 7.96 15.67 2.14
CA ASP A 16 7.22 14.73 1.30
C ASP A 16 5.73 14.72 1.68
N THR A 17 5.42 14.67 2.98
CA THR A 17 4.03 14.77 3.48
C THR A 17 3.37 16.07 3.06
N LEU A 18 4.09 17.20 3.11
CA LEU A 18 3.55 18.50 2.73
C LEU A 18 3.21 18.55 1.23
N ARG A 19 4.08 17.98 0.37
CA ARG A 19 3.82 17.87 -1.08
C ARG A 19 2.63 16.94 -1.39
N ALA A 20 2.51 15.83 -0.69
CA ALA A 20 1.37 14.93 -0.83
C ALA A 20 0.06 15.66 -0.51
N LEU A 21 -0.01 16.38 0.62
CA LEU A 21 -1.18 17.16 1.01
C LEU A 21 -1.49 18.30 0.05
N GLU A 22 -0.48 19.00 -0.46
CA GLU A 22 -0.65 20.06 -1.44
C GLU A 22 -1.26 19.53 -2.76
N SER A 23 -0.89 18.33 -3.18
CA SER A 23 -1.44 17.69 -4.38
C SER A 23 -2.92 17.30 -4.25
N LEU A 24 -3.42 17.22 -3.03
CA LEU A 24 -4.82 16.91 -2.70
C LEU A 24 -5.65 18.16 -2.42
N ALA A 25 -5.15 19.36 -2.77
CA ALA A 25 -5.85 20.61 -2.54
C ALA A 25 -7.27 20.59 -3.16
N GLY A 26 -8.28 20.93 -2.36
CA GLY A 26 -9.70 20.90 -2.77
C GLY A 26 -10.39 19.56 -2.54
N LEU A 27 -9.66 18.50 -2.16
CA LEU A 27 -10.24 17.24 -1.71
C LEU A 27 -10.26 17.18 -0.17
N GLU A 28 -11.37 16.72 0.39
CA GLU A 28 -11.45 16.47 1.82
C GLU A 28 -10.37 15.45 2.22
N THR A 29 -9.48 15.85 3.14
CA THR A 29 -8.28 15.08 3.46
C THR A 29 -8.07 14.96 4.96
N ILE A 30 -7.73 13.76 5.40
CA ILE A 30 -7.31 13.40 6.74
C ILE A 30 -5.81 13.06 6.69
N CYS A 31 -5.00 13.74 7.50
CA CYS A 31 -3.61 13.37 7.73
C CYS A 31 -3.51 12.62 9.06
N VAL A 32 -2.99 11.40 9.03
CA VAL A 32 -2.73 10.62 10.25
C VAL A 32 -1.24 10.69 10.56
N ASP A 33 -0.89 11.38 11.63
CA ASP A 33 0.47 11.38 12.15
C ASP A 33 0.71 10.15 13.02
N ASN A 34 1.55 9.27 12.53
CA ASN A 34 1.81 7.95 13.11
C ASN A 34 2.96 7.95 14.13
N GLY A 35 2.98 8.97 14.99
CA GLY A 35 4.00 9.14 16.03
C GLY A 35 5.32 9.67 15.46
N SER A 36 5.28 10.71 14.64
CA SER A 36 6.46 11.39 14.11
C SER A 36 7.25 12.14 15.20
N ALA A 37 8.55 12.20 15.04
CA ALA A 37 9.47 12.93 15.91
C ALA A 37 10.19 14.08 15.20
N ASP A 38 9.99 14.25 13.87
CA ASP A 38 10.65 15.24 13.03
C ASP A 38 9.96 16.62 13.01
N GLY A 39 8.79 16.74 13.66
CA GLY A 39 7.99 17.97 13.69
C GLY A 39 7.11 18.18 12.47
N SER A 40 7.04 17.21 11.55
CA SER A 40 6.17 17.26 10.36
C SER A 40 4.69 17.45 10.71
N ASP A 41 4.23 16.87 11.82
CA ASP A 41 2.87 17.05 12.33
C ASP A 41 2.52 18.52 12.63
N ARG A 42 3.46 19.28 13.17
CA ARG A 42 3.29 20.72 13.45
C ARG A 42 3.24 21.52 12.16
N GLU A 43 4.11 21.19 11.19
CA GLU A 43 4.10 21.84 9.88
C GLU A 43 2.81 21.55 9.10
N VAL A 44 2.29 20.32 9.13
CA VAL A 44 0.97 19.99 8.56
C VAL A 44 -0.11 20.87 9.16
N LYS A 45 -0.19 20.98 10.50
CA LYS A 45 -1.18 21.80 11.17
C LYS A 45 -1.08 23.28 10.82
N ARG A 46 0.15 23.79 10.63
CA ARG A 46 0.42 25.18 10.28
C ARG A 46 0.06 25.51 8.84
N ARG A 47 0.46 24.64 7.88
CA ARG A 47 0.33 24.92 6.43
C ARG A 47 -1.03 24.51 5.86
N PHE A 48 -1.68 23.51 6.45
CA PHE A 48 -2.94 22.93 5.99
C PHE A 48 -4.00 22.94 7.10
N PRO A 49 -4.49 24.12 7.53
CA PRO A 49 -5.44 24.24 8.64
C PRO A 49 -6.78 23.55 8.38
N SER A 50 -7.16 23.36 7.10
CA SER A 50 -8.38 22.65 6.67
C SER A 50 -8.24 21.12 6.68
N VAL A 51 -7.02 20.59 6.72
CA VAL A 51 -6.77 19.15 6.82
C VAL A 51 -6.99 18.70 8.27
N GLU A 52 -7.82 17.68 8.45
CA GLU A 52 -7.97 17.04 9.76
C GLU A 52 -6.69 16.27 10.10
N LEU A 53 -5.99 16.67 11.16
CA LEU A 53 -4.79 16.01 11.65
C LEU A 53 -5.12 15.13 12.85
N ILE A 54 -4.92 13.81 12.72
CA ILE A 54 -5.08 12.83 13.80
C ILE A 54 -3.70 12.36 14.23
N ARG A 55 -3.40 12.40 15.54
CA ARG A 55 -2.15 11.89 16.10
C ARG A 55 -2.38 10.57 16.82
N THR A 56 -1.65 9.53 16.41
CA THR A 56 -1.75 8.20 17.05
C THR A 56 -0.91 8.09 18.32
N GLY A 57 0.05 8.97 18.49
CA GLY A 57 0.99 8.97 19.64
C GLY A 57 2.09 7.91 19.56
N ALA A 58 1.97 6.92 18.67
CA ALA A 58 2.96 5.86 18.44
C ALA A 58 2.89 5.35 17.01
N ASN A 59 3.95 4.71 16.52
CA ASN A 59 3.97 4.08 15.20
C ASN A 59 3.18 2.76 15.22
N LEU A 60 1.97 2.80 14.65
CA LEU A 60 1.06 1.65 14.50
C LEU A 60 1.35 0.82 13.23
N GLY A 61 2.41 1.16 12.48
CA GLY A 61 2.68 0.59 11.16
C GLY A 61 1.82 1.23 10.07
N PHE A 62 2.02 0.76 8.85
CA PHE A 62 1.26 1.26 7.69
C PHE A 62 -0.22 0.90 7.80
N ALA A 63 -0.51 -0.36 8.09
CA ALA A 63 -1.89 -0.85 8.20
C ALA A 63 -2.64 -0.16 9.33
N GLY A 64 -2.11 -0.15 10.56
CA GLY A 64 -2.77 0.45 11.71
C GLY A 64 -2.98 1.95 11.55
N GLY A 65 -1.96 2.68 11.08
CA GLY A 65 -2.05 4.11 10.85
C GLY A 65 -3.09 4.49 9.80
N ASN A 66 -3.10 3.81 8.64
CA ASN A 66 -4.13 4.03 7.61
C ASN A 66 -5.53 3.67 8.12
N ASN A 67 -5.66 2.61 8.91
CA ASN A 67 -6.96 2.22 9.47
C ASN A 67 -7.58 3.29 10.36
N VAL A 68 -6.78 4.06 11.09
CA VAL A 68 -7.27 5.23 11.86
C VAL A 68 -7.93 6.24 10.91
N GLY A 69 -7.26 6.57 9.81
CA GLY A 69 -7.79 7.49 8.80
C GLY A 69 -9.01 6.95 8.08
N ILE A 70 -9.01 5.65 7.71
CA ILE A 70 -10.15 5.00 7.03
C ILE A 70 -11.38 5.02 7.94
N ARG A 71 -11.27 4.61 9.20
CA ARG A 71 -12.38 4.67 10.16
C ARG A 71 -12.96 6.07 10.24
N ARG A 72 -12.09 7.08 10.39
CA ARG A 72 -12.51 8.48 10.46
C ARG A 72 -13.20 8.97 9.20
N ALA A 73 -12.70 8.62 8.02
CA ALA A 73 -13.34 8.95 6.75
C ALA A 73 -14.73 8.31 6.63
N LEU A 74 -14.86 7.03 7.00
CA LEU A 74 -16.14 6.31 7.01
C LEU A 74 -17.13 6.91 8.04
N GLU A 75 -16.69 7.29 9.23
CA GLU A 75 -17.52 8.00 10.23
C GLU A 75 -18.07 9.32 9.68
N ARG A 76 -17.30 10.01 8.83
CA ARG A 76 -17.73 11.25 8.16
C ARG A 76 -18.63 11.03 6.95
N GLY A 77 -18.98 9.79 6.64
CA GLY A 77 -19.91 9.48 5.56
C GLY A 77 -19.25 9.26 4.19
N ALA A 78 -17.92 9.10 4.12
CA ALA A 78 -17.24 8.84 2.85
C ALA A 78 -17.76 7.56 2.18
N ASP A 79 -18.10 7.60 0.90
CA ASP A 79 -18.42 6.43 0.09
C ASP A 79 -17.15 5.71 -0.39
N TRP A 80 -16.10 6.51 -0.61
CA TRP A 80 -14.79 6.04 -1.02
C TRP A 80 -13.69 6.69 -0.17
N VAL A 81 -12.64 5.93 0.13
CA VAL A 81 -11.46 6.42 0.86
C VAL A 81 -10.23 6.20 0.00
N LEU A 82 -9.57 7.28 -0.43
CA LEU A 82 -8.30 7.25 -1.13
C LEU A 82 -7.16 7.18 -0.11
N LEU A 83 -6.39 6.12 -0.09
CA LEU A 83 -5.11 6.05 0.59
C LEU A 83 -4.02 6.56 -0.35
N LEU A 84 -3.25 7.53 0.10
CA LEU A 84 -2.10 8.08 -0.62
C LEU A 84 -0.88 8.08 0.30
N ASN A 85 0.22 7.47 -0.14
CA ASN A 85 1.46 7.52 0.60
C ASN A 85 1.96 8.97 0.73
N ASN A 86 2.61 9.28 1.83
CA ASN A 86 3.17 10.61 2.08
C ASN A 86 4.32 11.01 1.15
N ASP A 87 4.94 10.06 0.45
CA ASP A 87 5.98 10.28 -0.57
C ASP A 87 5.43 10.16 -2.01
N ALA A 88 4.11 10.33 -2.15
CA ALA A 88 3.41 10.31 -3.42
C ALA A 88 2.71 11.66 -3.69
N VAL A 89 2.64 12.04 -4.95
CA VAL A 89 1.98 13.26 -5.44
C VAL A 89 0.86 12.85 -6.40
N ALA A 90 -0.36 13.27 -6.13
CA ALA A 90 -1.52 12.95 -6.94
C ALA A 90 -1.70 13.95 -8.09
N ASP A 91 -2.24 13.48 -9.22
CA ASP A 91 -2.75 14.37 -10.28
C ASP A 91 -3.96 15.15 -9.77
N LYS A 92 -4.10 16.41 -10.23
CA LYS A 92 -5.25 17.28 -9.86
C LYS A 92 -6.61 16.66 -10.21
N GLY A 93 -6.67 15.81 -11.23
CA GLY A 93 -7.89 15.12 -11.67
C GLY A 93 -8.21 13.83 -10.93
N ILE A 94 -7.40 13.40 -9.95
CA ILE A 94 -7.48 12.08 -9.33
C ILE A 94 -8.87 11.79 -8.74
N ALA A 95 -9.46 12.73 -8.02
CA ALA A 95 -10.77 12.55 -7.40
C ALA A 95 -11.87 12.30 -8.45
N GLY A 96 -11.90 13.11 -9.49
CA GLY A 96 -12.85 12.93 -10.59
C GLY A 96 -12.65 11.62 -11.35
N ALA A 97 -11.40 11.21 -11.58
CA ALA A 97 -11.09 9.94 -12.24
C ALA A 97 -11.58 8.73 -11.42
N LEU A 98 -11.32 8.73 -10.12
CA LEU A 98 -11.76 7.65 -9.22
C LEU A 98 -13.29 7.59 -9.12
N LEU A 99 -13.97 8.73 -8.95
CA LEU A 99 -15.43 8.75 -8.82
C LEU A 99 -16.12 8.35 -10.13
N ARG A 100 -15.64 8.79 -11.30
CA ARG A 100 -16.16 8.28 -12.60
C ARG A 100 -15.95 6.78 -12.77
N ALA A 101 -14.80 6.26 -12.35
CA ALA A 101 -14.55 4.82 -12.38
C ALA A 101 -15.53 4.06 -11.48
N ALA A 102 -15.82 4.59 -10.28
CA ALA A 102 -16.79 4.01 -9.36
C ALA A 102 -18.22 3.99 -9.94
N GLU A 103 -18.62 5.02 -10.68
CA GLU A 103 -19.93 5.09 -11.34
C GLU A 103 -20.10 4.03 -12.42
N VAL A 104 -19.06 3.79 -13.25
CA VAL A 104 -19.13 2.80 -14.33
C VAL A 104 -18.80 1.38 -13.88
N ARG A 105 -18.25 1.22 -12.67
CA ARG A 105 -17.91 -0.08 -12.06
C ARG A 105 -18.49 -0.19 -10.65
N PRO A 106 -19.82 -0.34 -10.53
CA PRO A 106 -20.48 -0.45 -9.22
C PRO A 106 -20.10 -1.73 -8.45
N ASP A 107 -19.51 -2.70 -9.12
CA ASP A 107 -18.94 -3.92 -8.54
C ASP A 107 -17.54 -3.71 -7.92
N ALA A 108 -16.92 -2.54 -8.12
CA ALA A 108 -15.57 -2.27 -7.61
C ALA A 108 -15.57 -2.14 -6.09
N GLY A 109 -14.74 -2.94 -5.44
CA GLY A 109 -14.41 -2.79 -4.01
C GLY A 109 -13.14 -1.98 -3.79
N LEU A 110 -12.22 -2.00 -4.79
CA LEU A 110 -10.93 -1.31 -4.71
C LEU A 110 -10.58 -0.73 -6.09
N LEU A 111 -10.17 0.53 -6.13
CA LEU A 111 -9.68 1.20 -7.33
C LEU A 111 -8.16 1.38 -7.21
N ALA A 112 -7.43 0.84 -8.17
CA ALA A 112 -5.98 0.91 -8.27
C ALA A 112 -5.56 2.09 -9.14
N CYS A 113 -4.77 3.02 -8.61
CA CYS A 113 -4.26 4.16 -9.36
C CYS A 113 -3.13 3.73 -10.31
N LYS A 114 -2.91 4.53 -11.37
CA LYS A 114 -1.72 4.44 -12.21
C LYS A 114 -0.56 5.15 -11.50
N VAL A 115 0.41 4.38 -11.05
CA VAL A 115 1.55 4.88 -10.29
C VAL A 115 2.77 4.98 -11.18
N TYR A 116 3.38 6.16 -11.23
CA TYR A 116 4.65 6.42 -11.89
C TYR A 116 5.78 6.56 -10.87
N PHE A 117 7.01 6.39 -11.32
CA PHE A 117 8.14 6.89 -10.55
C PHE A 117 8.14 8.42 -10.54
N SER A 118 8.58 9.03 -9.44
CA SER A 118 8.78 10.50 -9.42
C SER A 118 9.91 10.92 -10.33
N ASP A 119 10.89 10.04 -10.56
CA ASP A 119 12.01 10.26 -11.46
C ASP A 119 12.44 8.91 -12.07
N PRO A 120 12.38 8.76 -13.40
CA PRO A 120 11.74 9.67 -14.38
C PRO A 120 10.20 9.59 -14.34
N PRO A 121 9.48 10.73 -14.52
CA PRO A 121 8.04 10.83 -14.25
C PRO A 121 7.13 10.21 -15.33
N ASP A 122 7.70 9.77 -16.44
CA ASP A 122 7.01 9.08 -17.53
C ASP A 122 7.17 7.55 -17.47
N VAL A 123 7.83 7.04 -16.43
CA VAL A 123 8.06 5.61 -16.24
C VAL A 123 7.07 5.05 -15.22
N ILE A 124 6.34 4.02 -15.64
CA ILE A 124 5.33 3.35 -14.82
C ILE A 124 6.01 2.56 -13.69
N GLN A 125 5.59 2.78 -12.47
CA GLN A 125 5.89 1.93 -11.33
C GLN A 125 4.87 0.80 -11.22
N SER A 126 3.57 1.12 -11.37
CA SER A 126 2.48 0.16 -11.30
C SER A 126 1.26 0.62 -12.10
N ALA A 127 0.76 -0.25 -12.96
CA ALA A 127 -0.57 -0.17 -13.58
C ALA A 127 -1.44 -1.32 -13.07
N GLY A 128 -1.53 -1.49 -11.74
CA GLY A 128 -2.06 -2.68 -11.10
C GLY A 128 -1.07 -3.84 -11.15
N ALA A 129 -1.45 -4.98 -10.58
CA ALA A 129 -0.61 -6.18 -10.60
C ALA A 129 -1.45 -7.45 -10.65
N SER A 130 -0.83 -8.56 -11.05
CA SER A 130 -1.37 -9.91 -10.94
C SER A 130 -0.72 -10.64 -9.77
N PHE A 131 -1.40 -11.68 -9.29
CA PHE A 131 -0.86 -12.57 -8.28
C PHE A 131 0.02 -13.66 -8.88
N ASN A 132 1.15 -13.93 -8.24
CA ASN A 132 1.93 -15.12 -8.52
C ASN A 132 1.73 -16.13 -7.37
N ALA A 133 0.87 -17.11 -7.60
CA ALA A 133 0.52 -18.10 -6.57
C ALA A 133 1.71 -18.97 -6.10
N LEU A 134 2.77 -19.12 -6.92
CA LEU A 134 3.98 -19.88 -6.58
C LEU A 134 4.94 -19.06 -5.74
N LEU A 135 5.06 -17.76 -6.03
CA LEU A 135 5.97 -16.84 -5.35
C LEU A 135 5.26 -15.99 -4.28
N GLY A 136 4.13 -16.46 -3.78
CA GLY A 136 3.49 -15.86 -2.64
C GLY A 136 2.69 -14.60 -2.93
N TYR A 137 1.98 -14.59 -4.04
CA TYR A 137 1.16 -13.44 -4.47
C TYR A 137 1.94 -12.17 -4.78
N SER A 138 3.25 -12.14 -4.55
CA SER A 138 4.13 -11.04 -4.93
C SER A 138 4.54 -11.17 -6.40
N GLY A 139 3.75 -10.60 -7.29
CA GLY A 139 4.09 -10.45 -8.71
C GLY A 139 4.71 -9.08 -8.99
N ARG A 140 5.48 -8.99 -10.09
CA ARG A 140 5.94 -7.68 -10.57
C ARG A 140 4.73 -6.87 -11.02
N PRO A 141 4.62 -5.57 -10.63
CA PRO A 141 3.53 -4.73 -11.09
C PRO A 141 3.49 -4.64 -12.62
N THR A 142 2.30 -4.56 -13.17
CA THR A 142 2.09 -4.41 -14.61
C THR A 142 2.71 -3.09 -15.09
N GLY A 143 3.42 -3.11 -16.19
CA GLY A 143 4.09 -1.92 -16.76
C GLY A 143 5.36 -1.47 -16.04
N HIS A 144 5.76 -2.11 -14.95
CA HIS A 144 6.89 -1.66 -14.12
C HIS A 144 8.20 -1.45 -14.91
N GLY A 145 8.75 -0.25 -14.80
CA GLY A 145 10.00 0.15 -15.46
C GLY A 145 9.84 0.44 -16.95
N ARG A 146 8.62 0.51 -17.49
CA ARG A 146 8.35 0.91 -18.87
C ARG A 146 7.93 2.37 -18.93
N ARG A 147 8.31 3.07 -19.99
CA ARG A 147 7.72 4.36 -20.32
C ARG A 147 6.25 4.17 -20.68
N ASP A 148 5.43 5.13 -20.26
CA ASP A 148 4.02 5.11 -20.62
C ASP A 148 3.85 5.51 -22.09
N ASP A 149 3.38 4.57 -22.88
CA ASP A 149 3.14 4.71 -24.32
C ASP A 149 1.66 4.55 -24.70
N GLY A 150 0.76 4.69 -23.71
CA GLY A 150 -0.68 4.59 -23.87
C GLY A 150 -1.26 3.17 -23.84
N ARG A 151 -0.44 2.12 -23.81
CA ARG A 151 -0.95 0.74 -23.76
C ARG A 151 -1.65 0.37 -22.46
N PHE A 152 -1.52 1.20 -21.42
CA PHE A 152 -2.15 1.03 -20.12
C PHE A 152 -3.19 2.13 -19.84
N ASP A 153 -3.95 2.55 -20.85
CA ASP A 153 -4.95 3.63 -20.74
C ASP A 153 -6.40 3.10 -20.68
N ALA A 154 -6.58 1.79 -20.56
CA ALA A 154 -7.90 1.19 -20.43
C ALA A 154 -8.25 0.87 -18.97
N LEU A 155 -9.48 1.24 -18.56
CA LEU A 155 -10.11 0.77 -17.33
C LEU A 155 -10.26 -0.76 -17.39
N ARG A 156 -9.76 -1.49 -16.41
CA ARG A 156 -9.76 -2.95 -16.44
C ARG A 156 -9.66 -3.57 -15.07
N ASP A 157 -10.06 -4.82 -14.96
CA ASP A 157 -9.82 -5.62 -13.76
C ASP A 157 -8.33 -5.92 -13.60
N VAL A 158 -7.90 -5.86 -12.36
CA VAL A 158 -6.57 -6.30 -11.92
C VAL A 158 -6.71 -7.19 -10.70
N GLU A 159 -5.68 -7.93 -10.38
CA GLU A 159 -5.77 -8.81 -9.21
C GLU A 159 -5.40 -8.07 -7.91
N ARG A 160 -4.59 -6.99 -8.02
CA ARG A 160 -4.09 -6.25 -6.86
C ARG A 160 -3.89 -4.77 -7.20
N ALA A 161 -4.25 -3.90 -6.26
CA ALA A 161 -3.84 -2.51 -6.24
C ALA A 161 -2.42 -2.36 -5.64
N ASP A 162 -1.77 -1.23 -5.91
CA ASP A 162 -0.50 -0.85 -5.29
C ASP A 162 -0.77 0.01 -4.06
N GLY A 163 -0.15 -0.33 -2.93
CA GLY A 163 -0.33 0.38 -1.66
C GLY A 163 0.11 1.85 -1.68
N ALA A 164 0.86 2.29 -2.70
CA ALA A 164 1.26 3.69 -2.84
C ALA A 164 0.06 4.63 -3.05
N ALA A 165 -0.96 4.16 -3.81
CA ALA A 165 -2.21 4.88 -4.03
C ALA A 165 -3.34 3.93 -4.44
N MET A 166 -4.39 3.86 -3.63
CA MET A 166 -5.58 3.05 -3.90
C MET A 166 -6.80 3.62 -3.20
N ALA A 167 -7.98 3.45 -3.80
CA ALA A 167 -9.22 3.87 -3.15
C ALA A 167 -10.12 2.67 -2.86
N VAL A 168 -10.59 2.57 -1.62
CA VAL A 168 -11.50 1.51 -1.16
C VAL A 168 -12.92 2.04 -1.05
N SER A 169 -13.91 1.24 -1.46
CA SER A 169 -15.31 1.56 -1.24
C SER A 169 -15.72 1.27 0.22
N ARG A 170 -16.70 2.05 0.75
CA ARG A 170 -17.35 1.76 2.01
C ARG A 170 -17.85 0.31 2.06
N ALA A 171 -18.54 -0.12 1.02
CA ALA A 171 -19.10 -1.48 0.93
C ALA A 171 -18.03 -2.57 1.07
N ALA A 172 -16.85 -2.37 0.46
CA ALA A 172 -15.73 -3.30 0.62
C ALA A 172 -15.17 -3.27 2.05
N ALA A 173 -14.94 -2.07 2.61
CA ALA A 173 -14.42 -1.92 3.96
C ALA A 173 -15.34 -2.55 5.02
N GLU A 174 -16.65 -2.39 4.87
CA GLU A 174 -17.65 -2.99 5.77
C GLU A 174 -17.76 -4.52 5.59
N ARG A 175 -17.62 -5.02 4.35
CA ARG A 175 -17.78 -6.44 4.03
C ARG A 175 -16.59 -7.29 4.40
N VAL A 176 -15.36 -6.80 4.17
CA VAL A 176 -14.12 -7.58 4.38
C VAL A 176 -13.24 -7.06 5.51
N GLY A 177 -13.63 -5.96 6.15
CA GLY A 177 -12.81 -5.26 7.13
C GLY A 177 -11.70 -4.41 6.50
N LEU A 178 -10.91 -3.78 7.34
CA LEU A 178 -9.85 -2.87 6.96
C LEU A 178 -8.53 -3.61 6.66
N LEU A 179 -7.43 -2.87 6.53
CA LEU A 179 -6.08 -3.45 6.40
C LEU A 179 -5.75 -4.31 7.63
N ASP A 180 -5.03 -5.41 7.42
CA ASP A 180 -4.64 -6.29 8.52
C ASP A 180 -3.48 -5.68 9.32
N GLU A 181 -3.78 -5.18 10.52
CA GLU A 181 -2.81 -4.53 11.40
C GLU A 181 -1.70 -5.49 11.89
N GLU A 182 -1.95 -6.81 11.88
CA GLU A 182 -0.93 -7.81 12.20
C GLU A 182 0.22 -7.85 11.19
N LEU A 183 0.01 -7.38 9.98
CA LEU A 183 1.06 -7.26 8.98
C LEU A 183 1.99 -6.08 9.28
N PHE A 184 1.53 -5.07 9.99
CA PHE A 184 2.23 -3.85 10.35
C PHE A 184 2.61 -2.98 9.13
N ALA A 185 3.43 -3.49 8.22
CA ALA A 185 3.81 -2.85 6.96
C ALA A 185 4.20 -3.88 5.92
N TYR A 186 3.94 -3.60 4.65
CA TYR A 186 4.16 -4.43 3.46
C TYR A 186 3.26 -5.66 3.37
N VAL A 187 2.75 -5.91 2.18
CA VAL A 187 1.88 -7.04 1.80
C VAL A 187 0.43 -6.87 2.29
N GLU A 188 0.09 -5.83 3.06
CA GLU A 188 -1.28 -5.53 3.48
C GLU A 188 -2.20 -5.18 2.29
N ASP A 189 -1.66 -4.55 1.23
CA ASP A 189 -2.35 -4.27 -0.04
C ASP A 189 -2.68 -5.57 -0.80
N VAL A 190 -1.77 -6.54 -0.75
CA VAL A 190 -1.96 -7.88 -1.29
C VAL A 190 -3.07 -8.62 -0.56
N ASP A 191 -3.00 -8.66 0.78
CA ASP A 191 -4.00 -9.31 1.63
C ASP A 191 -5.39 -8.70 1.40
N TRP A 192 -5.48 -7.36 1.41
CA TRP A 192 -6.74 -6.68 1.23
C TRP A 192 -7.36 -6.92 -0.14
N SER A 193 -6.55 -6.84 -1.21
CA SER A 193 -6.98 -7.16 -2.57
C SER A 193 -7.51 -8.60 -2.68
N LEU A 194 -6.85 -9.56 -2.02
CA LEU A 194 -7.30 -10.96 -1.97
C LEU A 194 -8.64 -11.10 -1.25
N ARG A 195 -8.81 -10.47 -0.08
CA ARG A 195 -10.08 -10.51 0.69
C ARG A 195 -11.24 -9.89 -0.10
N ILE A 196 -11.03 -8.74 -0.73
CA ILE A 196 -12.02 -8.03 -1.54
C ILE A 196 -12.46 -8.92 -2.72
N ARG A 197 -11.51 -9.51 -3.44
CA ARG A 197 -11.84 -10.41 -4.56
C ARG A 197 -12.52 -11.70 -4.11
N THR A 198 -12.11 -12.28 -2.99
CA THR A 198 -12.76 -13.47 -2.42
C THR A 198 -14.19 -13.16 -1.99
N ALA A 199 -14.48 -11.93 -1.61
CA ALA A 199 -15.83 -11.46 -1.32
C ALA A 199 -16.68 -11.18 -2.57
N GLY A 200 -16.16 -11.40 -3.79
CA GLY A 200 -16.87 -11.20 -5.05
C GLY A 200 -16.91 -9.75 -5.53
N LEU A 201 -16.05 -8.87 -4.97
CA LEU A 201 -15.89 -7.50 -5.43
C LEU A 201 -14.70 -7.39 -6.39
N ALA A 202 -14.78 -6.44 -7.33
CA ALA A 202 -13.69 -6.21 -8.28
C ALA A 202 -12.58 -5.33 -7.69
N VAL A 203 -11.35 -5.58 -8.12
CA VAL A 203 -10.23 -4.63 -8.03
C VAL A 203 -10.01 -4.06 -9.41
N VAL A 204 -10.21 -2.75 -9.59
CA VAL A 204 -10.26 -2.10 -10.90
C VAL A 204 -9.12 -1.12 -11.03
N PHE A 205 -8.32 -1.25 -12.08
CA PHE A 205 -7.29 -0.28 -12.45
C PHE A 205 -7.91 0.92 -13.17
N VAL A 206 -7.58 2.13 -12.68
CA VAL A 206 -8.09 3.40 -13.19
C VAL A 206 -6.94 4.20 -13.83
N PRO A 207 -6.82 4.20 -15.16
CA PRO A 207 -5.66 4.79 -15.85
C PRO A 207 -5.54 6.31 -15.66
N ASP A 208 -6.67 7.02 -15.51
CA ASP A 208 -6.72 8.46 -15.33
C ASP A 208 -6.43 8.91 -13.88
N ALA A 209 -6.47 8.00 -12.91
CA ALA A 209 -6.07 8.28 -11.54
C ALA A 209 -4.55 8.15 -11.41
N LYS A 210 -3.82 9.22 -11.75
CA LYS A 210 -2.37 9.24 -11.86
C LYS A 210 -1.71 9.71 -10.56
N VAL A 211 -0.60 9.05 -10.20
CA VAL A 211 0.18 9.36 -8.99
C VAL A 211 1.67 9.18 -9.29
N TRP A 212 2.51 10.09 -8.81
CA TRP A 212 3.98 10.00 -8.86
C TRP A 212 4.52 9.67 -7.48
N HIS A 213 5.24 8.55 -7.36
CA HIS A 213 5.69 8.00 -6.09
C HIS A 213 7.22 7.88 -6.05
N ARG A 214 7.84 8.36 -4.96
CA ARG A 214 9.32 8.31 -4.80
C ARG A 214 9.83 6.92 -4.44
N GLY A 215 8.97 6.10 -3.89
CA GLY A 215 9.28 4.71 -3.54
C GLY A 215 10.01 4.54 -2.21
N SER A 216 9.27 4.24 -1.16
CA SER A 216 9.79 3.81 0.17
C SER A 216 10.82 4.76 0.81
N ALA A 217 10.71 6.07 0.59
CA ALA A 217 11.63 7.06 1.15
C ALA A 217 11.66 6.99 2.69
N SER A 218 10.49 6.86 3.33
CA SER A 218 10.34 6.80 4.79
C SER A 218 10.89 5.51 5.43
N THR A 219 11.00 4.42 4.67
CA THR A 219 11.48 3.11 5.18
C THR A 219 12.90 2.76 4.77
N GLY A 220 13.63 3.72 4.16
CA GLY A 220 15.02 3.51 3.73
C GLY A 220 15.18 2.78 2.39
N GLY A 221 14.13 2.80 1.55
CA GLY A 221 14.15 2.22 0.21
C GLY A 221 13.76 0.74 0.14
N ALA A 222 13.50 0.25 -1.08
CA ALA A 222 13.06 -1.12 -1.37
C ALA A 222 14.01 -2.22 -0.86
N ALA A 223 15.26 -1.90 -0.59
CA ALA A 223 16.24 -2.83 -0.05
C ALA A 223 16.53 -2.64 1.45
N SER A 224 15.67 -1.90 2.19
CA SER A 224 15.89 -1.73 3.64
C SER A 224 15.76 -3.07 4.39
N LEU A 225 16.45 -3.17 5.53
CA LEU A 225 16.36 -4.37 6.38
C LEU A 225 14.93 -4.64 6.86
N ALA A 226 14.19 -3.58 7.14
CA ALA A 226 12.77 -3.65 7.51
C ALA A 226 11.93 -4.20 6.36
N ASN A 227 12.15 -3.71 5.13
CA ASN A 227 11.48 -4.21 3.93
C ASN A 227 11.72 -5.72 3.76
N LEU A 228 12.98 -6.17 3.76
CA LEU A 228 13.33 -7.58 3.63
C LEU A 228 12.69 -8.47 4.71
N TYR A 229 12.67 -7.99 5.96
CA TYR A 229 12.04 -8.70 7.08
C TYR A 229 10.54 -8.83 6.89
N TYR A 230 9.84 -7.68 6.72
CA TYR A 230 8.38 -7.69 6.65
C TYR A 230 7.87 -8.37 5.38
N HIS A 231 8.47 -8.12 4.22
CA HIS A 231 8.09 -8.83 3.00
C HIS A 231 8.24 -10.34 3.15
N THR A 232 9.35 -10.82 3.70
CA THR A 232 9.54 -12.26 3.89
C THR A 232 8.49 -12.83 4.85
N ARG A 233 8.29 -12.19 6.01
CA ARG A 233 7.34 -12.64 7.02
C ARG A 233 5.91 -12.62 6.49
N ASN A 234 5.48 -11.47 6.01
CA ASN A 234 4.10 -11.22 5.65
C ASN A 234 3.67 -12.00 4.39
N THR A 235 4.57 -12.14 3.40
CA THR A 235 4.29 -12.98 2.23
C THR A 235 4.00 -14.42 2.64
N ILE A 236 4.77 -14.99 3.59
CA ILE A 236 4.52 -16.34 4.09
C ILE A 236 3.17 -16.41 4.82
N ILE A 237 2.89 -15.45 5.70
CA ILE A 237 1.63 -15.38 6.46
C ILE A 237 0.42 -15.29 5.52
N VAL A 238 0.43 -14.36 4.59
CA VAL A 238 -0.68 -14.14 3.63
C VAL A 238 -0.88 -15.38 2.74
N CYS A 239 0.19 -16.00 2.28
CA CYS A 239 0.10 -17.25 1.52
C CYS A 239 -0.55 -18.39 2.29
N GLU A 240 -0.24 -18.52 3.56
CA GLU A 240 -0.79 -19.58 4.40
C GLU A 240 -2.26 -19.34 4.74
N ARG A 241 -2.67 -18.08 4.92
CA ARG A 241 -4.06 -17.70 5.17
C ARG A 241 -4.96 -17.89 3.94
N HIS A 242 -4.52 -17.42 2.78
CA HIS A 242 -5.38 -17.42 1.58
C HIS A 242 -5.31 -18.71 0.77
N ARG A 243 -4.25 -19.48 0.87
CA ARG A 243 -4.09 -20.74 0.16
C ARG A 243 -3.28 -21.73 0.95
N SER A 244 -3.95 -22.49 1.79
CA SER A 244 -3.31 -23.64 2.43
C SER A 244 -2.92 -24.68 1.38
N LEU A 245 -1.72 -25.22 1.49
CA LEU A 245 -1.19 -26.27 0.65
C LEU A 245 -0.83 -27.48 1.51
N PRO A 246 -0.81 -28.70 0.95
CA PRO A 246 -0.21 -29.85 1.62
C PRO A 246 1.19 -29.52 2.16
N ARG A 247 1.55 -30.09 3.33
CA ARG A 247 2.77 -29.73 4.07
C ARG A 247 4.05 -29.65 3.22
N GLY A 248 4.26 -30.59 2.30
CA GLY A 248 5.43 -30.61 1.42
C GLY A 248 5.45 -29.42 0.43
N LEU A 249 4.33 -29.15 -0.22
CA LEU A 249 4.20 -28.02 -1.15
C LEU A 249 4.25 -26.66 -0.44
N ALA A 250 3.70 -26.58 0.77
CA ALA A 250 3.82 -25.37 1.60
C ALA A 250 5.29 -25.11 2.00
N ALA A 251 6.07 -26.16 2.30
CA ALA A 251 7.49 -26.04 2.58
C ALA A 251 8.28 -25.55 1.36
N LEU A 252 8.01 -26.11 0.17
CA LEU A 252 8.62 -25.68 -1.08
C LEU A 252 8.30 -24.20 -1.39
N ARG A 253 7.03 -23.78 -1.24
CA ARG A 253 6.64 -22.38 -1.42
C ARG A 253 7.36 -21.46 -0.46
N ARG A 254 7.43 -21.82 0.84
CA ARG A 254 8.21 -21.02 1.81
C ARG A 254 9.68 -20.91 1.41
N GLY A 255 10.29 -22.03 0.96
CA GLY A 255 11.67 -22.03 0.45
C GLY A 255 11.85 -21.08 -0.74
N ALA A 256 10.92 -21.09 -1.71
CA ALA A 256 10.94 -20.20 -2.87
C ALA A 256 10.82 -18.73 -2.46
N ILE A 257 9.93 -18.40 -1.51
CA ILE A 257 9.78 -17.03 -0.99
C ILE A 257 11.09 -16.57 -0.33
N VAL A 258 11.65 -17.38 0.57
CA VAL A 258 12.91 -17.06 1.25
C VAL A 258 14.04 -16.89 0.26
N TRP A 259 14.13 -17.77 -0.74
CA TRP A 259 15.16 -17.68 -1.77
C TRP A 259 15.03 -16.39 -2.60
N ALA A 260 13.81 -16.03 -3.02
CA ALA A 260 13.57 -14.82 -3.79
C ALA A 260 14.01 -13.54 -3.04
N HIS A 261 13.81 -13.48 -1.72
CA HIS A 261 14.30 -12.37 -0.90
C HIS A 261 15.80 -12.47 -0.61
N ALA A 262 16.35 -13.69 -0.44
CA ALA A 262 17.78 -13.90 -0.23
C ALA A 262 18.64 -13.44 -1.42
N VAL A 263 18.15 -13.60 -2.66
CA VAL A 263 18.83 -13.10 -3.86
C VAL A 263 19.02 -11.58 -3.80
N GLN A 264 18.07 -10.83 -3.23
CA GLN A 264 18.18 -9.38 -3.06
C GLN A 264 19.30 -9.00 -2.07
N CYS A 265 19.61 -9.89 -1.10
CA CYS A 265 20.67 -9.64 -0.13
C CYS A 265 22.07 -9.63 -0.75
N VAL A 266 22.28 -10.28 -1.90
CA VAL A 266 23.58 -10.36 -2.57
C VAL A 266 24.09 -8.96 -2.98
N ARG A 267 23.19 -8.08 -3.39
CA ARG A 267 23.48 -6.69 -3.79
C ARG A 267 23.39 -5.67 -2.65
N HIS A 268 22.96 -6.12 -1.46
CA HIS A 268 22.76 -5.21 -0.33
C HIS A 268 24.11 -4.81 0.30
N PRO A 269 24.34 -3.50 0.63
CA PRO A 269 25.61 -3.04 1.24
C PRO A 269 25.95 -3.78 2.56
N ARG A 270 24.92 -4.14 3.33
CA ARG A 270 25.03 -4.86 4.62
C ARG A 270 24.55 -6.30 4.48
N ARG A 271 25.17 -7.10 3.60
CA ARG A 271 24.73 -8.46 3.21
C ARG A 271 24.36 -9.36 4.38
N GLY A 272 25.20 -9.43 5.41
CA GLY A 272 24.95 -10.28 6.59
C GLY A 272 23.69 -9.88 7.37
N ARG A 273 23.46 -8.56 7.56
CA ARG A 273 22.24 -8.06 8.22
C ARG A 273 21.00 -8.26 7.33
N ALA A 274 21.14 -8.13 6.01
CA ALA A 274 20.07 -8.39 5.07
C ALA A 274 19.64 -9.86 5.09
N ALA A 275 20.60 -10.78 5.01
CA ALA A 275 20.34 -12.21 5.15
C ALA A 275 19.69 -12.57 6.50
N TRP A 276 20.17 -11.94 7.59
CA TRP A 276 19.55 -12.11 8.90
C TRP A 276 18.11 -11.62 8.97
N ALA A 277 17.80 -10.48 8.33
CA ALA A 277 16.42 -9.96 8.25
C ALA A 277 15.48 -10.97 7.56
N VAL A 278 15.91 -11.57 6.44
CA VAL A 278 15.15 -12.62 5.74
C VAL A 278 14.95 -13.86 6.62
N VAL A 279 16.02 -14.37 7.26
CA VAL A 279 15.94 -15.53 8.16
C VAL A 279 15.01 -15.25 9.34
N ARG A 280 15.09 -14.04 9.92
CA ARG A 280 14.24 -13.63 11.03
C ARG A 280 12.77 -13.55 10.58
N GLY A 281 12.49 -12.95 9.42
CA GLY A 281 11.13 -12.90 8.86
C GLY A 281 10.53 -14.29 8.66
N TRP A 282 11.30 -15.22 8.09
CA TRP A 282 10.91 -16.62 7.95
C TRP A 282 10.63 -17.32 9.30
N ARG A 283 11.52 -17.12 10.30
CA ARG A 283 11.36 -17.72 11.64
C ARG A 283 10.11 -17.20 12.34
N ASP A 284 9.87 -15.89 12.25
CA ASP A 284 8.74 -15.23 12.91
C ASP A 284 7.42 -15.65 12.25
N ALA A 285 7.36 -15.74 10.92
CA ALA A 285 6.22 -16.32 10.22
C ALA A 285 5.89 -17.74 10.70
N ARG A 286 6.91 -18.62 10.79
CA ARG A 286 6.72 -20.00 11.28
C ARG A 286 6.25 -20.10 12.73
N ARG A 287 6.51 -19.07 13.54
CA ARG A 287 6.10 -19.00 14.95
C ARG A 287 4.76 -18.27 15.14
N GLY A 288 4.10 -17.89 14.05
CA GLY A 288 2.86 -17.10 14.10
C GLY A 288 3.04 -15.69 14.69
N ARG A 289 4.26 -15.15 14.66
CA ARG A 289 4.52 -13.79 15.15
C ARG A 289 4.08 -12.78 14.12
N SER A 290 3.24 -11.84 14.54
CA SER A 290 2.69 -10.76 13.74
C SER A 290 2.99 -9.39 14.38
N GLY A 291 2.52 -8.30 13.78
CA GLY A 291 2.70 -6.95 14.31
C GLY A 291 4.09 -6.36 14.11
N ALA A 292 4.44 -5.38 14.93
CA ALA A 292 5.75 -4.73 14.89
C ALA A 292 6.90 -5.72 15.19
N ALA A 293 8.00 -5.60 14.45
CA ALA A 293 9.20 -6.39 14.74
C ALA A 293 9.74 -6.06 16.14
N SER A 294 9.90 -7.04 17.02
CA SER A 294 10.61 -6.84 18.27
C SER A 294 12.03 -6.31 17.98
N ARG A 295 12.52 -5.39 18.78
CA ARG A 295 13.88 -4.82 18.65
C ARG A 295 14.96 -5.87 18.85
#